data_1232e305d743e6c9f89fd26402b4cef0
#
_entry.id   1232e305d743e6c9f89fd26402b4cef0
#
_cell.length_a   1.000
_cell.length_b   1.000
_cell.length_c   1.000
_cell.angle_alpha   90.00
_cell.angle_beta   90.00
_cell.angle_gamma   90.00
#
_symmetry.space_group_name_H-M   'P 1'
#
loop_
_entity.id
_entity.type
_entity.pdbx_description
1 polymer ?
#
loop_
_entity_poly.entity_id
_entity_poly.type
_entity_poly.pdbx_seq_one_letter_code
_entity_poly.pdbx_strand_id
1 'polypeptide(L)'
;MIALPTGTQIWIAAGVTDLRRGFTGLSATIQTTLKENPFSGHVFVFRGRRGDLIKLLWFDGDGLCLFSKRLERGRFIWPQASDGTALLTRAQLSMLLEGIDWRRPQRTHLPEATV
;
A
#
# COMPACT_ATOMS: atom_id res chain seq x y z
N MET A 1 3.09 -7.29 10.82
CA MET A 1 3.10 -6.99 9.40
C MET A 1 3.71 -8.15 8.63
N ILE A 2 3.53 -8.20 7.35
CA ILE A 2 4.00 -9.29 6.49
C ILE A 2 5.51 -9.39 6.49
N ALA A 3 6.05 -10.59 6.62
CA ALA A 3 7.47 -10.83 6.38
C ALA A 3 7.70 -10.96 4.87
N LEU A 4 8.54 -10.12 4.31
CA LEU A 4 8.84 -10.10 2.89
C LEU A 4 10.24 -10.67 2.62
N PRO A 5 10.39 -11.50 1.57
CA PRO A 5 11.72 -11.97 1.18
C PRO A 5 12.67 -10.83 0.83
N THR A 6 13.96 -11.06 0.96
CA THR A 6 14.98 -10.12 0.52
C THR A 6 14.82 -9.87 -0.98
N GLY A 7 14.95 -8.62 -1.41
CA GLY A 7 14.79 -8.24 -2.82
C GLY A 7 13.37 -7.94 -3.25
N THR A 8 12.38 -8.13 -2.37
CA THR A 8 11.01 -7.74 -2.68
C THR A 8 10.93 -6.23 -2.83
N GLN A 9 10.40 -5.79 -3.95
CA GLN A 9 10.11 -4.38 -4.19
C GLN A 9 8.68 -4.07 -3.77
N ILE A 10 8.47 -2.85 -3.30
CA ILE A 10 7.17 -2.37 -2.86
C ILE A 10 6.80 -1.18 -3.73
N TRP A 11 5.83 -1.39 -4.60
CA TRP A 11 5.37 -0.39 -5.55
C TRP A 11 4.10 0.28 -5.02
N ILE A 12 4.03 1.60 -5.09
CA ILE A 12 2.79 2.30 -4.81
C ILE A 12 2.24 2.87 -6.11
N ALA A 13 0.97 2.59 -6.40
CA ALA A 13 0.30 3.14 -7.56
C ALA A 13 0.00 4.62 -7.35
N ALA A 14 0.30 5.44 -8.36
CA ALA A 14 0.00 6.87 -8.31
C ALA A 14 -1.52 7.09 -8.30
N GLY A 15 -1.94 8.12 -7.58
CA GLY A 15 -3.32 8.55 -7.57
C GLY A 15 -4.24 7.59 -6.84
N VAL A 16 -5.52 7.72 -7.11
CA VAL A 16 -6.59 6.98 -6.44
C VAL A 16 -6.98 5.77 -7.26
N THR A 17 -7.09 4.62 -6.59
CA THR A 17 -7.61 3.38 -7.16
C THR A 17 -8.98 3.10 -6.58
N ASP A 18 -9.89 2.53 -7.36
CA ASP A 18 -11.18 2.06 -6.87
C ASP A 18 -10.94 0.82 -5.99
N LEU A 19 -10.96 1.00 -4.69
CA LEU A 19 -10.67 -0.07 -3.72
C LEU A 19 -11.87 -0.98 -3.44
N ARG A 20 -12.98 -0.84 -4.18
CA ARG A 20 -14.02 -1.87 -4.24
C ARG A 20 -13.53 -3.09 -5.01
N ARG A 21 -12.48 -2.94 -5.81
CA ARG A 21 -11.85 -4.04 -6.54
C ARG A 21 -11.15 -4.99 -5.57
N GLY A 22 -11.25 -6.28 -5.87
CA GLY A 22 -10.55 -7.34 -5.15
C GLY A 22 -9.38 -7.89 -5.95
N PHE A 23 -9.09 -9.17 -5.76
CA PHE A 23 -7.93 -9.84 -6.38
C PHE A 23 -7.87 -9.64 -7.90
N THR A 24 -8.94 -9.95 -8.60
CA THR A 24 -8.97 -9.90 -10.07
C THR A 24 -8.86 -8.47 -10.58
N GLY A 25 -9.65 -7.56 -10.01
CA GLY A 25 -9.66 -6.17 -10.46
C GLY A 25 -8.33 -5.46 -10.20
N LEU A 26 -7.73 -5.68 -9.03
CA LEU A 26 -6.42 -5.08 -8.71
C LEU A 26 -5.30 -5.71 -9.54
N SER A 27 -5.35 -7.02 -9.79
CA SER A 27 -4.38 -7.67 -10.69
C SER A 27 -4.46 -7.09 -12.09
N ALA A 28 -5.67 -6.85 -12.59
CA ALA A 28 -5.86 -6.22 -13.90
C ALA A 28 -5.29 -4.79 -13.91
N THR A 29 -5.47 -4.03 -12.85
CA THR A 29 -4.89 -2.70 -12.72
C THR A 29 -3.36 -2.75 -12.78
N ILE A 30 -2.75 -3.72 -12.10
CA ILE A 30 -1.29 -3.90 -12.13
C ILE A 30 -0.82 -4.17 -13.55
N GLN A 31 -1.49 -5.05 -14.27
CA GLN A 31 -1.12 -5.43 -15.64
C GLN A 31 -1.32 -4.29 -16.64
N THR A 32 -2.47 -3.64 -16.60
CA THR A 32 -2.88 -2.70 -17.65
C THR A 32 -2.45 -1.28 -17.36
N THR A 33 -2.49 -0.83 -16.11
CA THR A 33 -2.17 0.55 -15.74
C THR A 33 -0.71 0.69 -15.32
N LEU A 34 -0.22 -0.22 -14.47
CA LEU A 34 1.14 -0.15 -13.97
C LEU A 34 2.14 -0.86 -14.89
N LYS A 35 1.65 -1.68 -15.82
CA LYS A 35 2.49 -2.47 -16.75
C LYS A 35 3.45 -3.40 -16.02
N GLU A 36 3.00 -3.95 -14.91
CA GLU A 36 3.77 -4.86 -14.07
C GLU A 36 3.10 -6.22 -14.00
N ASN A 37 3.83 -7.21 -13.48
CA ASN A 37 3.31 -8.57 -13.31
C ASN A 37 2.79 -8.75 -11.87
N PRO A 38 1.47 -8.96 -11.68
CA PRO A 38 0.94 -9.17 -10.32
C PRO A 38 1.45 -10.44 -9.65
N PHE A 39 2.00 -11.39 -10.42
CA PHE A 39 2.57 -12.64 -9.90
C PHE A 39 4.08 -12.57 -9.69
N SER A 40 4.67 -11.38 -9.74
CA SER A 40 6.12 -11.20 -9.59
C SER A 40 6.65 -11.48 -8.18
N GLY A 41 5.79 -11.50 -7.19
CA GLY A 41 6.19 -11.58 -5.78
C GLY A 41 6.42 -10.20 -5.16
N HIS A 42 6.43 -9.16 -5.93
CA HIS A 42 6.52 -7.79 -5.40
C HIS A 42 5.18 -7.34 -4.82
N VAL A 43 5.22 -6.37 -3.93
CA VAL A 43 4.03 -5.84 -3.26
C VAL A 43 3.54 -4.62 -4.02
N PHE A 44 2.24 -4.56 -4.25
CA PHE A 44 1.59 -3.42 -4.88
C PHE A 44 0.63 -2.77 -3.89
N VAL A 45 0.80 -1.47 -3.69
CA VAL A 45 0.07 -0.66 -2.71
C VAL A 45 -0.89 0.27 -3.43
N PHE A 46 -2.13 0.29 -2.99
CA PHE A 46 -3.19 1.09 -3.60
C PHE A 46 -3.85 2.00 -2.57
N ARG A 47 -4.15 3.20 -3.01
CA ARG A 47 -4.75 4.26 -2.22
C ARG A 47 -6.21 4.45 -2.60
N GLY A 48 -7.10 4.50 -1.61
CA GLY A 48 -8.50 4.85 -1.81
C GLY A 48 -8.72 6.36 -1.86
N ARG A 49 -9.92 6.75 -2.33
CA ARG A 49 -10.27 8.16 -2.57
C ARG A 49 -10.15 9.03 -1.32
N ARG A 50 -10.58 8.53 -0.16
CA ARG A 50 -10.56 9.30 1.08
C ARG A 50 -9.18 9.40 1.72
N GLY A 51 -8.24 8.58 1.30
CA GLY A 51 -6.90 8.54 1.88
C GLY A 51 -6.81 7.78 3.19
N ASP A 52 -7.90 7.20 3.68
CA ASP A 52 -7.94 6.44 4.93
C ASP A 52 -7.97 4.92 4.73
N LEU A 53 -8.06 4.47 3.48
CA LEU A 53 -8.09 3.06 3.12
C LEU A 53 -6.90 2.72 2.22
N ILE A 54 -6.21 1.66 2.57
CA ILE A 54 -5.07 1.11 1.83
C ILE A 54 -5.32 -0.35 1.53
N LYS A 55 -4.92 -0.79 0.34
CA LYS A 55 -4.88 -2.21 0.02
C LYS A 55 -3.51 -2.58 -0.52
N LEU A 56 -3.02 -3.75 -0.14
CA LEU A 56 -1.79 -4.33 -0.63
C LEU A 56 -2.10 -5.65 -1.30
N LEU A 57 -1.55 -5.86 -2.49
CA LEU A 57 -1.68 -7.12 -3.22
C LEU A 57 -0.29 -7.67 -3.54
N TRP A 58 -0.07 -8.95 -3.28
CA TRP A 58 1.18 -9.63 -3.64
C TRP A 58 0.93 -11.11 -3.84
N PHE A 59 1.81 -11.75 -4.63
CA PHE A 59 1.82 -13.19 -4.83
C PHE A 59 2.88 -13.81 -3.93
N ASP A 60 2.49 -14.76 -3.08
CA ASP A 60 3.39 -15.35 -2.09
C ASP A 60 4.08 -16.64 -2.56
N GLY A 61 3.86 -17.02 -3.80
CA GLY A 61 4.41 -18.23 -4.38
C GLY A 61 3.36 -19.26 -4.76
N ASP A 62 2.21 -19.26 -4.09
CA ASP A 62 1.11 -20.17 -4.42
C ASP A 62 -0.24 -19.48 -4.48
N GLY A 63 -0.36 -18.26 -4.01
CA GLY A 63 -1.61 -17.53 -4.04
C GLY A 63 -1.44 -16.03 -4.02
N LEU A 64 -2.46 -15.32 -4.49
CA LEU A 64 -2.55 -13.88 -4.33
C LEU A 64 -3.04 -13.55 -2.94
N CYS A 65 -2.32 -12.68 -2.25
CA CYS A 65 -2.66 -12.20 -0.92
C CYS A 65 -3.13 -10.76 -1.01
N LEU A 66 -4.18 -10.46 -0.29
CA LEU A 66 -4.75 -9.12 -0.24
C LEU A 66 -4.88 -8.70 1.22
N PHE A 67 -4.22 -7.59 1.55
CA PHE A 67 -4.34 -6.96 2.86
C PHE A 67 -5.09 -5.65 2.69
N SER A 68 -5.97 -5.35 3.63
CA SER A 68 -6.75 -4.12 3.61
C SER A 68 -6.79 -3.51 5.01
N LYS A 69 -6.53 -2.21 5.10
CA LYS A 69 -6.61 -1.49 6.36
C LYS A 69 -7.28 -0.14 6.16
N ARG A 70 -8.24 0.17 7.01
CA ARG A 70 -8.86 1.48 7.08
C ARG A 70 -8.54 2.10 8.43
N LEU A 71 -7.99 3.32 8.40
CA LEU A 71 -7.81 4.09 9.62
C LEU A 71 -9.17 4.57 10.12
N GLU A 72 -9.45 4.36 11.40
CA GLU A 72 -10.67 4.86 12.01
C GLU A 72 -10.60 6.38 12.25
N ARG A 73 -9.38 6.91 12.35
CA ARG A 73 -9.11 8.34 12.48
C ARG A 73 -7.92 8.72 11.63
N GLY A 74 -7.98 9.89 11.03
CA GLY A 74 -6.89 10.42 10.23
C GLY A 74 -6.81 9.77 8.86
N ARG A 75 -5.70 10.01 8.22
CA ARG A 75 -5.40 9.51 6.87
C ARG A 75 -3.99 9.00 6.83
N PHE A 76 -3.74 8.09 5.90
CA PHE A 76 -2.36 7.72 5.57
C PHE A 76 -1.65 8.92 4.94
N ILE A 77 -0.35 9.03 5.16
CA ILE A 77 0.49 10.02 4.47
C ILE A 77 1.01 9.38 3.20
N TRP A 78 0.44 9.78 2.07
CA TRP A 78 0.74 9.18 0.79
C TRP A 78 1.94 9.85 0.12
N PRO A 79 2.94 9.08 -0.32
CA PRO A 79 4.01 9.63 -1.15
C PRO A 79 3.44 10.04 -2.50
N GLN A 80 4.05 11.06 -3.09
CA GLN A 80 3.68 11.47 -4.44
C GLN A 80 4.45 10.64 -5.45
N ALA A 81 3.72 10.16 -6.46
CA ALA A 81 4.31 9.45 -7.58
C ALA A 81 3.92 10.18 -8.86
N SER A 82 4.93 10.64 -9.60
CA SER A 82 4.71 11.42 -10.82
C SER A 82 4.50 10.54 -12.06
N ASP A 83 4.99 9.30 -12.04
CA ASP A 83 5.08 8.45 -13.23
C ASP A 83 4.29 7.14 -13.09
N GLY A 84 3.13 7.18 -12.46
CA GLY A 84 2.29 6.00 -12.31
C GLY A 84 2.64 5.14 -11.11
N THR A 85 3.90 5.03 -10.73
CA THR A 85 4.34 4.26 -9.57
C THR A 85 5.49 4.94 -8.85
N ALA A 86 5.67 4.60 -7.57
CA ALA A 86 6.84 4.94 -6.78
C ALA A 86 7.26 3.71 -5.98
N LEU A 87 8.55 3.62 -5.67
CA LEU A 87 9.07 2.57 -4.81
C LEU A 87 9.09 3.04 -3.37
N LEU A 88 8.73 2.13 -2.46
CA LEU A 88 8.84 2.34 -1.03
C LEU A 88 9.88 1.39 -0.44
N THR A 89 10.59 1.84 0.58
CA THR A 89 11.36 0.94 1.43
C THR A 89 10.41 0.18 2.37
N ARG A 90 10.91 -0.89 2.98
CA ARG A 90 10.13 -1.62 3.98
C ARG A 90 9.78 -0.75 5.18
N ALA A 91 10.72 0.10 5.60
CA ALA A 91 10.49 1.04 6.70
C ALA A 91 9.39 2.04 6.34
N GLN A 92 9.43 2.57 5.12
CA GLN A 92 8.40 3.49 4.64
C GLN A 92 7.02 2.83 4.59
N LEU A 93 6.94 1.59 4.13
CA LEU A 93 5.67 0.85 4.13
C LEU A 93 5.14 0.66 5.56
N SER A 94 6.02 0.29 6.49
CA SER A 94 5.61 0.12 7.90
C SER A 94 5.07 1.42 8.48
N MET A 95 5.74 2.54 8.25
CA MET A 95 5.28 3.84 8.71
C MET A 95 3.97 4.25 8.03
N LEU A 96 3.85 4.02 6.73
CA LEU A 96 2.63 4.29 5.99
C LEU A 96 1.45 3.52 6.60
N LEU A 97 1.62 2.22 6.86
CA LEU A 97 0.57 1.37 7.41
C LEU A 97 0.16 1.77 8.84
N GLU A 98 1.05 2.37 9.60
CA GLU A 98 0.76 2.83 10.95
C GLU A 98 0.16 4.25 10.99
N GLY A 99 0.03 4.90 9.85
CA GLY A 99 -0.45 6.27 9.81
C GLY A 99 0.56 7.27 10.37
N ILE A 100 1.84 6.95 10.28
CA ILE A 100 2.93 7.83 10.72
C ILE A 100 3.38 8.67 9.54
N ASP A 101 3.63 9.95 9.77
CA ASP A 101 4.25 10.79 8.76
C ASP A 101 5.71 10.38 8.59
N TRP A 102 5.99 9.60 7.56
CA TRP A 102 7.30 9.05 7.28
C TRP A 102 8.32 10.10 6.81
N ARG A 103 7.85 11.30 6.45
CA ARG A 103 8.73 12.43 6.13
C ARG A 103 9.33 13.06 7.40
N ARG A 104 8.56 13.01 8.49
CA ARG A 104 8.98 13.36 9.84
C ARG A 104 8.19 12.46 10.79
N PRO A 105 8.80 11.44 11.39
CA PRO A 105 8.13 10.32 12.03
C PRO A 105 7.22 10.74 13.19
N GLN A 106 5.96 11.02 12.84
CA GLN A 106 4.95 11.46 13.80
C GLN A 106 3.60 10.98 13.28
N ARG A 107 2.73 10.52 14.16
CA ARG A 107 1.43 10.01 13.74
C ARG A 107 0.58 11.15 13.20
N THR A 108 -0.29 10.82 12.23
CA THR A 108 -1.25 11.75 11.65
C THR A 108 -2.36 12.12 12.64
N HIS A 109 -2.50 11.32 13.69
CA HIS A 109 -3.42 11.56 14.80
C HIS A 109 -2.82 10.96 16.07
N LEU A 110 -3.20 11.47 17.24
CA LEU A 110 -2.78 10.87 18.49
C LEU A 110 -3.65 9.65 18.80
N PRO A 111 -3.04 8.50 19.15
CA PRO A 111 -3.83 7.38 19.63
C PRO A 111 -4.53 7.76 20.95
N GLU A 112 -5.66 7.11 21.22
CA GLU A 112 -6.31 7.28 22.50
C GLU A 112 -5.38 6.83 23.62
N ALA A 113 -5.42 7.56 24.74
CA ALA A 113 -4.61 7.20 25.87
C ALA A 113 -5.00 5.83 26.38
N THR A 114 -4.07 4.94 26.36
CA THR A 114 -4.27 3.57 26.82
C THR A 114 -3.56 3.30 28.11
N VAL A 115 -2.80 4.23 28.55
CA VAL A 115 -1.99 4.17 29.74
C VAL A 115 -1.24 3.08 30.08
#